data_bc4c79c834f589d420a9a14524d20a87
#
_entry.id   bc4c79c834f589d420a9a14524d20a87
#
_cell.length_a   1.000
_cell.length_b   1.000
_cell.length_c   1.000
_cell.angle_alpha   90.00
_cell.angle_beta   90.00
_cell.angle_gamma   90.00
#
_symmetry.space_group_name_H-M   'P 1'
#
loop_
_entity.id
_entity.type
_entity.pdbx_description
1 polymer ?
#
loop_
_entity_poly.entity_id
_entity_poly.type
_entity_poly.pdbx_seq_one_letter_code
_entity_poly.pdbx_strand_id
1 'polypeptide(L)'
;MSLLTAFKYYIKQQNLFSEKDKLLLAVSGGVDSVVLCELCKQAGYDFSIAHCNFKLRDKESERDKEFVQSLSQKYKSPFFVKEFDTAAYADKKKISIQEAARELRYAWFAELVNSEWSIVNGESVRIHYSPFTIHLLTAHHADDNAETILMNFSRGTGLHGLTGIPASIGHIRRPLLPFSKKELIQFAKENKLDFVEDSSNQSSKYTRNLFRNEIIPAISKVYPQVKENLQDNINRFKEIEKLYQLAVGEIKKKLCKQKGSEVHIPVKQLMGYQNRALIYEIMTEYGFVEKQVDEIVKLSESDSGRYIQSPSNDFRIIKHRHWFIISPVLSIHSENIIIEESDKVKDFILGTLRFEVTDNGQPTTDNNIACLDAKDIYFPLLLRQWKTGDYFYPLGMRKKKKLARFFIDQKLSKTKKEKVWVLEMDKKIIWVIGYRIDDRFKLTDKTKTVLKISFSGQTV
;
A
#
# COMPACT_ATOMS: atom_id res chain seq x y z
N MET A 1 -17.20 33.38 -18.35
CA MET A 1 -17.20 33.08 -16.88
C MET A 1 -15.87 33.58 -16.33
N SER A 2 -15.88 34.34 -15.21
CA SER A 2 -14.59 34.74 -14.61
C SER A 2 -13.81 33.55 -14.09
N LEU A 3 -12.47 33.66 -14.02
CA LEU A 3 -11.61 32.59 -13.48
C LEU A 3 -12.02 32.19 -12.06
N LEU A 4 -12.36 33.17 -11.22
CA LEU A 4 -12.85 32.93 -9.86
C LEU A 4 -14.15 32.11 -9.84
N THR A 5 -15.10 32.40 -10.72
CA THR A 5 -16.35 31.64 -10.78
C THR A 5 -16.12 30.21 -11.24
N ALA A 6 -15.25 30.02 -12.25
CA ALA A 6 -14.86 28.68 -12.73
C ALA A 6 -14.09 27.89 -11.66
N PHE A 7 -13.23 28.55 -10.89
CA PHE A 7 -12.50 27.96 -9.76
C PHE A 7 -13.46 27.43 -8.67
N LYS A 8 -14.43 28.25 -8.23
CA LYS A 8 -15.45 27.83 -7.25
C LYS A 8 -16.29 26.67 -7.78
N TYR A 9 -16.69 26.74 -9.06
CA TYR A 9 -17.46 25.68 -9.71
C TYR A 9 -16.69 24.36 -9.73
N TYR A 10 -15.40 24.38 -10.13
CA TYR A 10 -14.57 23.19 -10.19
C TYR A 10 -14.35 22.54 -8.81
N ILE A 11 -14.09 23.35 -7.78
CA ILE A 11 -13.97 22.86 -6.40
C ILE A 11 -15.21 22.08 -5.98
N LYS A 12 -16.39 22.66 -6.25
CA LYS A 12 -17.69 22.05 -5.93
C LYS A 12 -17.94 20.78 -6.75
N GLN A 13 -17.70 20.84 -8.07
CA GLN A 13 -17.92 19.72 -8.99
C GLN A 13 -17.05 18.50 -8.62
N GLN A 14 -15.78 18.73 -8.26
CA GLN A 14 -14.84 17.68 -7.90
C GLN A 14 -14.84 17.34 -6.41
N ASN A 15 -15.69 17.98 -5.62
CA ASN A 15 -15.77 17.84 -4.16
C ASN A 15 -14.38 17.90 -3.50
N LEU A 16 -13.58 18.94 -3.84
CA LEU A 16 -12.18 19.02 -3.42
C LEU A 16 -12.05 19.35 -1.94
N PHE A 17 -12.78 20.36 -1.50
CA PHE A 17 -12.87 20.83 -0.11
C PHE A 17 -14.06 21.76 0.08
N SER A 18 -14.42 22.04 1.32
CA SER A 18 -15.50 22.92 1.74
C SER A 18 -14.97 24.18 2.47
N GLU A 19 -15.83 25.13 2.75
CA GLU A 19 -15.50 26.32 3.53
C GLU A 19 -15.11 26.02 4.99
N LYS A 20 -15.47 24.83 5.50
CA LYS A 20 -15.15 24.40 6.85
C LYS A 20 -13.78 23.72 6.96
N ASP A 21 -13.19 23.31 5.84
CA ASP A 21 -11.90 22.63 5.83
C ASP A 21 -10.77 23.63 6.00
N LYS A 22 -9.70 23.21 6.67
CA LYS A 22 -8.46 23.97 6.75
C LYS A 22 -7.61 23.75 5.51
N LEU A 23 -7.13 24.82 4.90
CA LEU A 23 -6.33 24.75 3.69
C LEU A 23 -4.88 25.10 3.99
N LEU A 24 -3.95 24.27 3.52
CA LEU A 24 -2.51 24.51 3.52
C LEU A 24 -2.05 24.66 2.08
N LEU A 25 -1.63 25.84 1.67
CA LEU A 25 -1.19 26.11 0.31
C LEU A 25 0.32 25.92 0.18
N ALA A 26 0.76 25.04 -0.74
CA ALA A 26 2.15 24.88 -1.11
C ALA A 26 2.56 26.03 -2.06
N VAL A 27 3.31 27.01 -1.55
CA VAL A 27 3.64 28.23 -2.27
C VAL A 27 5.14 28.29 -2.57
N SER A 28 5.50 28.32 -3.86
CA SER A 28 6.88 28.48 -4.32
C SER A 28 7.27 29.94 -4.59
N GLY A 29 6.31 30.85 -4.66
CA GLY A 29 6.50 32.24 -5.10
C GLY A 29 6.24 32.45 -6.60
N GLY A 30 6.21 31.40 -7.40
CA GLY A 30 5.89 31.46 -8.83
C GLY A 30 4.42 31.78 -9.10
N VAL A 31 4.11 32.30 -10.32
CA VAL A 31 2.79 32.82 -10.71
C VAL A 31 1.64 31.89 -10.36
N ASP A 32 1.79 30.56 -10.57
CA ASP A 32 0.69 29.61 -10.34
C ASP A 32 0.32 29.53 -8.86
N SER A 33 1.31 29.50 -7.98
CA SER A 33 1.12 29.43 -6.54
C SER A 33 0.56 30.75 -5.98
N VAL A 34 0.97 31.88 -6.55
CA VAL A 34 0.46 33.20 -6.17
C VAL A 34 -0.99 33.36 -6.62
N VAL A 35 -1.33 32.94 -7.85
CA VAL A 35 -2.72 32.92 -8.34
C VAL A 35 -3.61 32.02 -7.48
N LEU A 36 -3.09 30.88 -7.03
CA LEU A 36 -3.82 30.01 -6.11
C LEU A 36 -4.15 30.71 -4.79
N CYS A 37 -3.19 31.45 -4.20
CA CYS A 37 -3.41 32.24 -2.99
C CYS A 37 -4.50 33.31 -3.20
N GLU A 38 -4.41 34.06 -4.30
CA GLU A 38 -5.37 35.12 -4.62
C GLU A 38 -6.77 34.57 -4.84
N LEU A 39 -6.92 33.49 -5.62
CA LEU A 39 -8.20 32.84 -5.86
C LEU A 39 -8.82 32.30 -4.56
N CYS A 40 -8.04 31.68 -3.69
CA CYS A 40 -8.52 31.25 -2.38
C CYS A 40 -8.99 32.44 -1.53
N LYS A 41 -8.23 33.55 -1.52
CA LYS A 41 -8.60 34.76 -0.80
C LYS A 41 -9.90 35.38 -1.33
N GLN A 42 -10.00 35.58 -2.65
CA GLN A 42 -11.21 36.13 -3.29
C GLN A 42 -12.41 35.20 -3.15
N ALA A 43 -12.18 33.90 -3.06
CA ALA A 43 -13.23 32.91 -2.84
C ALA A 43 -13.75 32.89 -1.39
N GLY A 44 -13.04 33.55 -0.45
CA GLY A 44 -13.39 33.60 0.97
C GLY A 44 -12.91 32.42 1.79
N TYR A 45 -11.94 31.65 1.28
CA TYR A 45 -11.34 30.52 2.03
C TYR A 45 -10.25 31.02 2.96
N ASP A 46 -10.23 30.50 4.20
CA ASP A 46 -9.13 30.64 5.11
C ASP A 46 -8.04 29.62 4.81
N PHE A 47 -6.79 30.07 4.78
CA PHE A 47 -5.65 29.19 4.44
C PHE A 47 -4.36 29.60 5.17
N SER A 48 -3.48 28.62 5.27
CA SER A 48 -2.09 28.80 5.70
C SER A 48 -1.15 28.59 4.51
N ILE A 49 0.04 29.18 4.57
CA ILE A 49 1.05 29.08 3.51
C ILE A 49 2.21 28.21 3.98
N ALA A 50 2.62 27.25 3.17
CA ALA A 50 3.81 26.42 3.37
C ALA A 50 4.82 26.62 2.24
N HIS A 51 6.06 26.95 2.59
CA HIS A 51 7.17 27.18 1.66
C HIS A 51 8.34 26.26 1.96
N CYS A 52 8.85 25.57 0.92
CA CYS A 52 10.04 24.73 0.99
C CYS A 52 11.25 25.49 0.43
N ASN A 53 12.24 25.81 1.27
CA ASN A 53 13.51 26.34 0.82
C ASN A 53 14.53 25.19 0.69
N PHE A 54 14.84 24.78 -0.55
CA PHE A 54 15.74 23.66 -0.85
C PHE A 54 17.23 24.01 -0.84
N LYS A 55 17.60 25.30 -0.63
CA LYS A 55 18.98 25.82 -0.63
C LYS A 55 19.80 25.44 -1.87
N LEU A 56 19.15 25.30 -3.03
CA LEU A 56 19.80 24.90 -4.27
C LEU A 56 20.37 26.07 -5.07
N ARG A 57 20.01 27.33 -4.70
CA ARG A 57 20.34 28.53 -5.45
C ARG A 57 20.64 29.73 -4.55
N ASP A 58 21.26 29.51 -3.44
CA ASP A 58 21.72 30.52 -2.47
C ASP A 58 20.80 31.78 -2.39
N LYS A 59 21.22 32.88 -3.07
CA LYS A 59 20.51 34.18 -3.03
C LYS A 59 19.08 34.13 -3.61
N GLU A 60 18.82 33.33 -4.65
CA GLU A 60 17.47 33.21 -5.21
C GLU A 60 16.55 32.48 -4.23
N SER A 61 17.04 31.46 -3.54
CA SER A 61 16.27 30.72 -2.56
C SER A 61 15.84 31.57 -1.35
N GLU A 62 16.70 32.48 -0.90
CA GLU A 62 16.35 33.40 0.19
C GLU A 62 15.39 34.50 -0.31
N ARG A 63 15.59 35.09 -1.50
CA ARG A 63 14.63 36.00 -2.12
C ARG A 63 13.24 35.41 -2.22
N ASP A 64 13.13 34.15 -2.68
CA ASP A 64 11.85 33.46 -2.87
C ASP A 64 11.15 33.24 -1.51
N LYS A 65 11.90 32.88 -0.47
CA LYS A 65 11.42 32.76 0.90
C LYS A 65 10.89 34.08 1.44
N GLU A 66 11.66 35.21 1.30
CA GLU A 66 11.24 36.53 1.71
C GLU A 66 9.97 36.97 0.98
N PHE A 67 9.90 36.73 -0.33
CA PHE A 67 8.73 37.03 -1.12
C PHE A 67 7.49 36.28 -0.61
N VAL A 68 7.58 34.97 -0.38
CA VAL A 68 6.45 34.17 0.12
C VAL A 68 6.06 34.60 1.53
N GLN A 69 7.01 35.00 2.37
CA GLN A 69 6.74 35.60 3.69
C GLN A 69 5.96 36.89 3.56
N SER A 70 6.32 37.78 2.62
CA SER A 70 5.56 39.03 2.36
C SER A 70 4.12 38.71 1.87
N LEU A 71 3.92 37.66 1.05
CA LEU A 71 2.59 37.23 0.68
C LEU A 71 1.77 36.78 1.89
N SER A 72 2.37 36.06 2.82
CA SER A 72 1.66 35.60 4.02
C SER A 72 1.18 36.81 4.88
N GLN A 73 1.99 37.84 4.98
CA GLN A 73 1.61 39.08 5.64
C GLN A 73 0.49 39.81 4.90
N LYS A 74 0.57 39.92 3.55
CA LYS A 74 -0.45 40.52 2.69
C LYS A 74 -1.82 39.82 2.87
N TYR A 75 -1.83 38.50 2.92
CA TYR A 75 -3.06 37.73 3.08
C TYR A 75 -3.48 37.51 4.53
N LYS A 76 -2.67 37.93 5.50
CA LYS A 76 -2.84 37.68 6.95
C LYS A 76 -3.00 36.17 7.25
N SER A 77 -2.20 35.37 6.58
CA SER A 77 -2.23 33.90 6.66
C SER A 77 -1.04 33.37 7.44
N PRO A 78 -1.19 32.32 8.25
CA PRO A 78 -0.07 31.66 8.91
C PRO A 78 0.98 31.18 7.90
N PHE A 79 2.26 31.33 8.26
CA PHE A 79 3.39 30.99 7.40
C PHE A 79 4.25 29.89 8.01
N PHE A 80 4.42 28.81 7.28
CA PHE A 80 5.31 27.71 7.61
C PHE A 80 6.42 27.63 6.58
N VAL A 81 7.66 27.58 7.05
CA VAL A 81 8.84 27.43 6.18
C VAL A 81 9.75 26.34 6.72
N LYS A 82 10.30 25.52 5.82
CA LYS A 82 11.32 24.52 6.14
C LYS A 82 12.45 24.61 5.15
N GLU A 83 13.66 24.68 5.67
CA GLU A 83 14.89 24.66 4.89
C GLU A 83 15.43 23.24 4.85
N PHE A 84 15.93 22.82 3.68
CA PHE A 84 16.42 21.49 3.45
C PHE A 84 17.84 21.49 2.91
N ASP A 85 18.70 20.63 3.44
CA ASP A 85 19.95 20.27 2.79
C ASP A 85 19.65 19.17 1.76
N THR A 86 19.18 19.61 0.59
CA THR A 86 18.73 18.71 -0.48
C THR A 86 19.89 17.95 -1.10
N ALA A 87 21.08 18.54 -1.19
CA ALA A 87 22.26 17.91 -1.76
C ALA A 87 22.73 16.73 -0.89
N ALA A 88 22.92 16.96 0.41
CA ALA A 88 23.30 15.90 1.35
C ALA A 88 22.28 14.76 1.39
N TYR A 89 20.98 15.07 1.29
CA TYR A 89 19.93 14.05 1.25
C TYR A 89 20.00 13.20 -0.03
N ALA A 90 20.20 13.84 -1.20
CA ALA A 90 20.33 13.18 -2.49
C ALA A 90 21.53 12.23 -2.52
N ASP A 91 22.68 12.68 -2.04
CA ASP A 91 23.92 11.89 -1.96
C ASP A 91 23.76 10.68 -1.03
N LYS A 92 23.18 10.87 0.13
CA LYS A 92 22.92 9.80 1.11
C LYS A 92 22.02 8.71 0.54
N LYS A 93 20.98 9.09 -0.20
CA LYS A 93 20.01 8.14 -0.80
C LYS A 93 20.40 7.67 -2.20
N LYS A 94 21.42 8.25 -2.81
CA LYS A 94 21.84 7.98 -4.21
C LYS A 94 20.71 8.20 -5.22
N ILE A 95 19.98 9.29 -5.05
CA ILE A 95 18.88 9.71 -5.94
C ILE A 95 19.17 11.07 -6.56
N SER A 96 18.40 11.45 -7.57
CA SER A 96 18.55 12.78 -8.18
C SER A 96 18.13 13.90 -7.23
N ILE A 97 18.70 15.10 -7.41
CA ILE A 97 18.32 16.32 -6.64
C ILE A 97 16.81 16.60 -6.71
N GLN A 98 16.19 16.37 -7.89
CA GLN A 98 14.75 16.59 -8.06
C GLN A 98 13.91 15.58 -7.27
N GLU A 99 14.32 14.33 -7.26
CA GLU A 99 13.68 13.28 -6.50
C GLU A 99 13.82 13.52 -5.00
N ALA A 100 15.02 13.93 -4.56
CA ALA A 100 15.29 14.33 -3.19
C ALA A 100 14.41 15.51 -2.75
N ALA A 101 14.35 16.58 -3.55
CA ALA A 101 13.49 17.73 -3.28
C ALA A 101 12.01 17.34 -3.24
N ARG A 102 11.58 16.42 -4.10
CA ARG A 102 10.21 15.89 -4.10
C ARG A 102 9.91 15.09 -2.84
N GLU A 103 10.77 14.14 -2.45
CA GLU A 103 10.58 13.33 -1.24
C GLU A 103 10.54 14.21 0.01
N LEU A 104 11.49 15.11 0.17
CA LEU A 104 11.58 16.04 1.30
C LEU A 104 10.32 16.92 1.41
N ARG A 105 9.86 17.46 0.28
CA ARG A 105 8.66 18.29 0.20
C ARG A 105 7.42 17.54 0.69
N TYR A 106 7.14 16.36 0.14
CA TYR A 106 5.93 15.64 0.47
C TYR A 106 5.99 15.01 1.87
N ALA A 107 7.16 14.62 2.35
CA ALA A 107 7.34 14.16 3.73
C ALA A 107 6.99 15.28 4.72
N TRP A 108 7.52 16.50 4.49
CA TRP A 108 7.21 17.63 5.37
C TRP A 108 5.76 18.10 5.28
N PHE A 109 5.18 18.12 4.09
CA PHE A 109 3.76 18.45 3.95
C PHE A 109 2.86 17.43 4.65
N ALA A 110 3.22 16.15 4.64
CA ALA A 110 2.52 15.13 5.40
C ALA A 110 2.65 15.35 6.92
N GLU A 111 3.82 15.77 7.39
CA GLU A 111 4.01 16.18 8.79
C GLU A 111 3.08 17.34 9.17
N LEU A 112 2.98 18.39 8.31
CA LEU A 112 2.11 19.53 8.56
C LEU A 112 0.62 19.17 8.54
N VAL A 113 0.19 18.32 7.59
CA VAL A 113 -1.22 17.91 7.48
C VAL A 113 -1.63 17.01 8.64
N ASN A 114 -0.72 16.15 9.12
CA ASN A 114 -0.99 15.22 10.22
C ASN A 114 -0.76 15.85 11.60
N SER A 115 -0.07 17.00 11.68
CA SER A 115 0.12 17.74 12.91
C SER A 115 -0.95 18.82 13.02
N GLU A 116 -1.74 18.73 14.07
CA GLU A 116 -2.72 19.77 14.37
C GLU A 116 -2.03 21.01 14.94
N TRP A 117 -2.09 22.10 14.18
CA TRP A 117 -1.51 23.37 14.60
C TRP A 117 -2.62 24.34 14.98
N SER A 118 -2.53 24.93 16.14
CA SER A 118 -3.27 26.14 16.50
C SER A 118 -2.27 27.28 16.75
N ILE A 119 -2.65 28.47 16.31
CA ILE A 119 -1.93 29.67 16.67
C ILE A 119 -2.50 30.16 18.00
N VAL A 120 -1.71 30.08 19.05
CA VAL A 120 -2.03 30.62 20.36
C VAL A 120 -1.02 31.77 20.62
N ASN A 121 -1.51 33.01 20.78
CA ASN A 121 -0.69 34.21 21.03
C ASN A 121 0.43 34.46 20.01
N GLY A 122 0.19 34.13 18.72
CA GLY A 122 1.19 34.36 17.66
C GLY A 122 2.24 33.26 17.49
N GLU A 123 2.23 32.24 18.34
CA GLU A 123 3.10 31.07 18.23
C GLU A 123 2.32 29.81 17.75
N SER A 124 2.96 28.97 16.95
CA SER A 124 2.38 27.72 16.47
C SER A 124 2.47 26.64 17.55
N VAL A 125 1.35 26.29 18.15
CA VAL A 125 1.25 25.24 19.18
C VAL A 125 0.61 23.98 18.61
N ARG A 126 1.18 22.81 18.91
CA ARG A 126 0.63 21.51 18.52
C ARG A 126 -0.59 21.17 19.38
N ILE A 127 -1.75 20.93 18.76
CA ILE A 127 -2.96 20.46 19.44
C ILE A 127 -3.32 19.04 18.93
N HIS A 128 -3.62 18.15 19.86
CA HIS A 128 -3.84 16.72 19.54
C HIS A 128 -5.25 16.35 19.05
N TYR A 129 -6.19 17.29 18.92
CA TYR A 129 -7.54 17.02 18.40
C TYR A 129 -8.12 18.20 17.63
N SER A 130 -8.29 18.07 16.32
CA SER A 130 -9.08 19.00 15.49
C SER A 130 -10.19 18.22 14.76
N PRO A 131 -11.43 18.70 14.79
CA PRO A 131 -12.52 18.12 14.03
C PRO A 131 -12.46 18.45 12.52
N PHE A 132 -11.45 19.18 12.06
CA PHE A 132 -11.33 19.67 10.68
C PHE A 132 -10.30 18.88 9.89
N THR A 133 -10.63 18.54 8.65
CA THR A 133 -9.67 17.96 7.69
C THR A 133 -8.78 19.05 7.13
N ILE A 134 -7.46 18.84 7.17
CA ILE A 134 -6.50 19.73 6.52
C ILE A 134 -6.25 19.23 5.10
N HIS A 135 -6.46 20.10 4.11
CA HIS A 135 -6.15 19.82 2.71
C HIS A 135 -4.93 20.59 2.25
N LEU A 136 -3.96 19.88 1.67
CA LEU A 136 -2.81 20.47 1.01
C LEU A 136 -3.19 20.86 -0.42
N LEU A 137 -3.14 22.13 -0.75
CA LEU A 137 -3.39 22.64 -2.09
C LEU A 137 -2.08 22.84 -2.84
N THR A 138 -2.03 22.33 -4.07
CA THR A 138 -0.89 22.51 -4.98
C THR A 138 -1.35 23.14 -6.29
N ALA A 139 -0.53 24.02 -6.84
CA ALA A 139 -0.85 24.84 -8.01
C ALA A 139 -0.60 24.15 -9.38
N HIS A 140 -0.83 22.82 -9.47
CA HIS A 140 -0.77 22.14 -10.76
C HIS A 140 -1.92 22.59 -11.66
N HIS A 141 -1.62 22.81 -12.94
CA HIS A 141 -2.55 23.37 -13.93
C HIS A 141 -2.65 22.49 -15.19
N ALA A 142 -3.46 22.90 -16.19
CA ALA A 142 -3.73 22.08 -17.38
C ALA A 142 -2.48 21.76 -18.21
N ASP A 143 -1.52 22.71 -18.32
CA ASP A 143 -0.27 22.44 -19.04
C ASP A 143 0.58 21.37 -18.35
N ASP A 144 0.64 21.34 -16.99
CA ASP A 144 1.31 20.27 -16.25
C ASP A 144 0.67 18.91 -16.53
N ASN A 145 -0.65 18.90 -16.73
CA ASN A 145 -1.40 17.70 -17.05
C ASN A 145 -1.07 17.19 -18.46
N ALA A 146 -0.98 18.10 -19.44
CA ALA A 146 -0.53 17.79 -20.80
C ALA A 146 0.91 17.24 -20.84
N GLU A 147 1.82 17.83 -20.07
CA GLU A 147 3.19 17.30 -19.92
C GLU A 147 3.17 15.88 -19.36
N THR A 148 2.38 15.66 -18.32
CA THR A 148 2.31 14.37 -17.60
C THR A 148 1.77 13.25 -18.48
N ILE A 149 0.69 13.49 -19.25
CA ILE A 149 0.14 12.46 -20.13
C ILE A 149 1.11 12.07 -21.24
N LEU A 150 1.79 13.05 -21.87
CA LEU A 150 2.77 12.76 -22.90
C LEU A 150 3.97 12.00 -22.35
N MET A 151 4.48 12.38 -21.19
CA MET A 151 5.55 11.67 -20.51
C MET A 151 5.16 10.23 -20.16
N ASN A 152 3.96 10.03 -19.65
CA ASN A 152 3.43 8.72 -19.29
C ASN A 152 3.22 7.85 -20.52
N PHE A 153 2.63 8.40 -21.57
CA PHE A 153 2.45 7.72 -22.86
C PHE A 153 3.79 7.25 -23.43
N SER A 154 4.80 8.14 -23.43
CA SER A 154 6.15 7.83 -23.92
C SER A 154 6.89 6.77 -23.07
N ARG A 155 6.52 6.63 -21.79
CA ARG A 155 7.05 5.60 -20.90
C ARG A 155 6.32 4.25 -21.01
N GLY A 156 5.25 4.17 -21.79
CA GLY A 156 4.48 2.94 -21.96
C GLY A 156 3.61 2.61 -20.75
N THR A 157 3.05 3.61 -20.08
CA THR A 157 2.11 3.35 -18.96
C THR A 157 0.75 2.88 -19.48
N GLY A 158 0.05 2.04 -18.71
CA GLY A 158 -1.30 1.62 -19.02
C GLY A 158 -2.34 2.76 -18.91
N LEU A 159 -3.63 2.41 -19.04
CA LEU A 159 -4.75 3.36 -19.03
C LEU A 159 -4.71 4.33 -17.86
N HIS A 160 -4.39 3.84 -16.65
CA HIS A 160 -4.30 4.67 -15.44
C HIS A 160 -3.32 5.85 -15.60
N GLY A 161 -2.16 5.63 -16.23
CA GLY A 161 -1.18 6.68 -16.49
C GLY A 161 -1.64 7.74 -17.51
N LEU A 162 -2.66 7.43 -18.33
CA LEU A 162 -3.22 8.33 -19.33
C LEU A 162 -4.36 9.21 -18.80
N THR A 163 -4.82 8.99 -17.57
CA THR A 163 -5.83 9.83 -16.93
C THR A 163 -5.28 11.14 -16.38
N GLY A 164 -3.99 11.38 -16.57
CA GLY A 164 -3.29 12.60 -16.15
C GLY A 164 -3.12 12.71 -14.63
N ILE A 165 -2.99 13.96 -14.18
CA ILE A 165 -2.82 14.27 -12.75
C ILE A 165 -4.20 14.20 -12.06
N PRO A 166 -4.37 13.43 -10.97
CA PRO A 166 -5.64 13.39 -10.25
C PRO A 166 -5.93 14.72 -9.54
N ALA A 167 -7.18 15.15 -9.57
CA ALA A 167 -7.64 16.38 -8.91
C ALA A 167 -7.48 16.29 -7.37
N SER A 168 -7.63 15.09 -6.82
CA SER A 168 -7.41 14.79 -5.40
C SER A 168 -6.72 13.45 -5.21
N ILE A 169 -5.81 13.37 -4.22
CA ILE A 169 -5.18 12.12 -3.77
C ILE A 169 -4.80 12.26 -2.29
N GLY A 170 -5.34 11.42 -1.43
CA GLY A 170 -5.19 11.58 0.01
C GLY A 170 -5.60 12.99 0.46
N HIS A 171 -4.71 13.72 1.10
CA HIS A 171 -4.94 15.11 1.52
C HIS A 171 -4.63 16.17 0.46
N ILE A 172 -4.05 15.78 -0.67
CA ILE A 172 -3.63 16.72 -1.74
C ILE A 172 -4.82 17.08 -2.63
N ARG A 173 -4.98 18.39 -2.90
CA ARG A 173 -6.00 18.95 -3.80
C ARG A 173 -5.33 19.83 -4.85
N ARG A 174 -5.87 19.83 -6.08
CA ARG A 174 -5.31 20.55 -7.24
C ARG A 174 -6.41 21.38 -7.92
N PRO A 175 -6.81 22.49 -7.31
CA PRO A 175 -7.97 23.25 -7.80
C PRO A 175 -7.67 24.05 -9.07
N LEU A 176 -6.39 24.17 -9.50
CA LEU A 176 -6.03 24.85 -10.75
C LEU A 176 -5.94 23.93 -11.97
N LEU A 177 -6.13 22.60 -11.82
CA LEU A 177 -5.99 21.61 -12.90
C LEU A 177 -6.79 21.91 -14.20
N PRO A 178 -7.99 22.52 -14.18
CA PRO A 178 -8.71 22.81 -15.41
C PRO A 178 -8.21 24.06 -16.17
N PHE A 179 -7.37 24.89 -15.53
CA PHE A 179 -6.95 26.17 -16.10
C PHE A 179 -5.60 26.06 -16.79
N SER A 180 -5.48 26.71 -17.94
CA SER A 180 -4.21 26.84 -18.69
C SER A 180 -3.27 27.84 -18.03
N LYS A 181 -1.98 27.68 -18.29
CA LYS A 181 -0.95 28.66 -17.87
C LYS A 181 -1.25 30.07 -18.36
N LYS A 182 -1.81 30.20 -19.57
CA LYS A 182 -2.18 31.48 -20.19
C LYS A 182 -3.28 32.17 -19.36
N GLU A 183 -4.31 31.45 -18.93
CA GLU A 183 -5.40 32.00 -18.11
C GLU A 183 -4.87 32.46 -16.73
N LEU A 184 -3.97 31.68 -16.11
CA LEU A 184 -3.35 32.03 -14.83
C LEU A 184 -2.51 33.31 -14.94
N ILE A 185 -1.70 33.45 -15.98
CA ILE A 185 -0.90 34.65 -16.25
C ILE A 185 -1.81 35.87 -16.50
N GLN A 186 -2.90 35.68 -17.27
CA GLN A 186 -3.85 36.74 -17.51
C GLN A 186 -4.51 37.22 -16.22
N PHE A 187 -4.97 36.29 -15.39
CA PHE A 187 -5.53 36.62 -14.07
C PHE A 187 -4.53 37.35 -13.18
N ALA A 188 -3.26 36.93 -13.17
CA ALA A 188 -2.21 37.59 -12.40
C ALA A 188 -2.02 39.05 -12.84
N LYS A 189 -2.03 39.32 -14.16
CA LYS A 189 -1.93 40.67 -14.72
C LYS A 189 -3.13 41.53 -14.35
N GLU A 190 -4.34 41.01 -14.52
CA GLU A 190 -5.59 41.73 -14.20
C GLU A 190 -5.67 42.11 -12.73
N ASN A 191 -5.17 41.27 -11.83
CA ASN A 191 -5.13 41.52 -10.38
C ASN A 191 -3.83 42.17 -9.88
N LYS A 192 -2.93 42.54 -10.79
CA LYS A 192 -1.63 43.18 -10.48
C LYS A 192 -0.86 42.39 -9.42
N LEU A 193 -0.75 41.08 -9.62
CA LEU A 193 -0.04 40.21 -8.69
C LEU A 193 1.45 40.18 -9.02
N ASP A 194 2.26 40.43 -8.01
CA ASP A 194 3.70 40.22 -8.08
C ASP A 194 4.00 38.72 -7.89
N PHE A 195 5.00 38.21 -8.59
CA PHE A 195 5.48 36.84 -8.48
C PHE A 195 6.97 36.74 -8.84
N VAL A 196 7.61 35.68 -8.42
CA VAL A 196 9.03 35.41 -8.70
C VAL A 196 9.14 34.47 -9.88
N GLU A 197 10.02 34.79 -10.83
CA GLU A 197 10.37 33.89 -11.92
C GLU A 197 11.48 32.93 -11.50
N ASP A 198 11.25 31.63 -11.71
CA ASP A 198 12.23 30.58 -11.45
C ASP A 198 13.13 30.39 -12.67
N SER A 199 14.41 30.80 -12.57
CA SER A 199 15.40 30.71 -13.64
C SER A 199 15.61 29.29 -14.17
N SER A 200 15.35 28.24 -13.35
CA SER A 200 15.48 26.83 -13.78
C SER A 200 14.43 26.37 -14.78
N ASN A 201 13.32 27.09 -14.92
CA ASN A 201 12.29 26.76 -15.91
C ASN A 201 12.77 26.86 -17.36
N GLN A 202 13.84 27.63 -17.62
CA GLN A 202 14.42 27.80 -18.94
C GLN A 202 15.36 26.67 -19.36
N SER A 203 15.81 25.82 -18.43
CA SER A 203 16.75 24.75 -18.71
C SER A 203 16.05 23.48 -19.16
N SER A 204 16.34 22.98 -20.39
CA SER A 204 15.85 21.68 -20.91
C SER A 204 16.61 20.47 -20.35
N LYS A 205 17.48 20.65 -19.34
CA LYS A 205 18.25 19.56 -18.71
C LYS A 205 17.38 18.45 -18.12
N TYR A 206 16.16 18.78 -17.76
CA TYR A 206 15.22 17.86 -17.11
C TYR A 206 14.12 17.41 -18.06
N THR A 207 13.75 16.16 -18.02
CA THR A 207 12.75 15.54 -18.91
C THR A 207 11.46 16.36 -19.00
N ARG A 208 10.93 16.85 -17.87
CA ARG A 208 9.70 17.64 -17.86
C ARG A 208 9.86 18.97 -18.57
N ASN A 209 10.99 19.66 -18.35
CA ASN A 209 11.29 20.92 -19.05
C ASN A 209 11.50 20.70 -20.55
N LEU A 210 12.09 19.56 -20.96
CA LEU A 210 12.21 19.19 -22.37
C LEU A 210 10.82 19.06 -23.03
N PHE A 211 9.88 18.37 -22.37
CA PHE A 211 8.51 18.27 -22.88
C PHE A 211 7.84 19.65 -22.98
N ARG A 212 8.00 20.50 -21.96
CA ARG A 212 7.44 21.86 -21.90
C ARG A 212 8.02 22.80 -22.95
N ASN A 213 9.34 22.83 -23.10
CA ASN A 213 10.04 23.84 -23.86
C ASN A 213 10.28 23.45 -25.32
N GLU A 214 10.33 22.15 -25.65
CA GLU A 214 10.69 21.67 -26.97
C GLU A 214 9.63 20.77 -27.60
N ILE A 215 9.22 19.69 -26.91
CA ILE A 215 8.35 18.66 -27.51
C ILE A 215 6.93 19.19 -27.75
N ILE A 216 6.27 19.73 -26.74
CA ILE A 216 4.91 20.27 -26.88
C ILE A 216 4.87 21.42 -27.89
N PRO A 217 5.82 22.39 -27.88
CA PRO A 217 5.87 23.42 -28.91
C PRO A 217 6.12 22.85 -30.32
N ALA A 218 6.95 21.82 -30.50
CA ALA A 218 7.16 21.17 -31.78
C ALA A 218 5.87 20.51 -32.31
N ILE A 219 5.14 19.80 -31.44
CA ILE A 219 3.84 19.21 -31.79
C ILE A 219 2.82 20.30 -32.11
N SER A 220 2.82 21.43 -31.38
CA SER A 220 1.91 22.55 -31.60
C SER A 220 2.08 23.22 -32.96
N LYS A 221 3.26 23.12 -33.58
CA LYS A 221 3.47 23.62 -34.96
C LYS A 221 2.66 22.83 -35.99
N VAL A 222 2.42 21.55 -35.75
CA VAL A 222 1.65 20.65 -36.62
C VAL A 222 0.19 20.61 -36.20
N TYR A 223 -0.06 20.58 -34.89
CA TYR A 223 -1.36 20.52 -34.28
C TYR A 223 -1.54 21.67 -33.27
N PRO A 224 -2.00 22.87 -33.74
CA PRO A 224 -2.07 24.07 -32.89
C PRO A 224 -2.91 23.90 -31.61
N GLN A 225 -3.92 23.03 -31.65
CA GLN A 225 -4.81 22.75 -30.52
C GLN A 225 -4.38 21.51 -29.71
N VAL A 226 -3.10 21.12 -29.74
CA VAL A 226 -2.64 19.88 -29.08
C VAL A 226 -2.88 19.88 -27.58
N LYS A 227 -2.78 21.03 -26.90
CA LYS A 227 -2.99 21.12 -25.45
C LYS A 227 -4.46 20.88 -25.07
N GLU A 228 -5.35 21.48 -25.83
CA GLU A 228 -6.82 21.28 -25.69
C GLU A 228 -7.18 19.83 -25.99
N ASN A 229 -6.67 19.27 -27.10
CA ASN A 229 -6.91 17.88 -27.47
C ASN A 229 -6.38 16.90 -26.41
N LEU A 230 -5.21 17.18 -25.79
CA LEU A 230 -4.68 16.37 -24.71
C LEU A 230 -5.58 16.43 -23.46
N GLN A 231 -6.10 17.61 -23.13
CA GLN A 231 -7.03 17.76 -22.01
C GLN A 231 -8.36 16.99 -22.25
N ASP A 232 -8.89 17.05 -23.47
CA ASP A 232 -10.07 16.30 -23.86
C ASP A 232 -9.83 14.78 -23.80
N ASN A 233 -8.68 14.34 -24.26
CA ASN A 233 -8.29 12.93 -24.18
C ASN A 233 -8.15 12.47 -22.73
N ILE A 234 -7.56 13.29 -21.84
CA ILE A 234 -7.49 12.99 -20.40
C ILE A 234 -8.90 12.77 -19.83
N ASN A 235 -9.86 13.64 -20.19
CA ASN A 235 -11.23 13.51 -19.71
C ASN A 235 -11.90 12.23 -20.24
N ARG A 236 -11.72 11.90 -21.53
CA ARG A 236 -12.19 10.64 -22.12
C ARG A 236 -11.56 9.41 -21.45
N PHE A 237 -10.25 9.42 -21.19
CA PHE A 237 -9.59 8.32 -20.51
C PHE A 237 -10.07 8.16 -19.07
N LYS A 238 -10.39 9.24 -18.35
CA LYS A 238 -10.99 9.16 -17.01
C LYS A 238 -12.37 8.50 -17.04
N GLU A 239 -13.18 8.78 -18.05
CA GLU A 239 -14.49 8.14 -18.22
C GLU A 239 -14.35 6.65 -18.58
N ILE A 240 -13.44 6.32 -19.49
CA ILE A 240 -13.13 4.92 -19.85
C ILE A 240 -12.61 4.15 -18.63
N GLU A 241 -11.71 4.76 -17.84
CA GLU A 241 -11.17 4.13 -16.64
C GLU A 241 -12.27 3.82 -15.62
N LYS A 242 -13.26 4.68 -15.43
CA LYS A 242 -14.40 4.39 -14.55
C LYS A 242 -15.14 3.13 -14.98
N LEU A 243 -15.43 2.99 -16.28
CA LEU A 243 -16.09 1.80 -16.83
C LEU A 243 -15.19 0.56 -16.69
N TYR A 244 -13.90 0.72 -16.96
CA TYR A 244 -12.92 -0.34 -16.80
C TYR A 244 -12.86 -0.84 -15.35
N GLN A 245 -12.77 0.06 -14.36
CA GLN A 245 -12.74 -0.30 -12.95
C GLN A 245 -14.03 -0.95 -12.47
N LEU A 246 -15.20 -0.53 -12.98
CA LEU A 246 -16.46 -1.22 -12.70
C LEU A 246 -16.43 -2.67 -13.21
N ALA A 247 -16.00 -2.89 -14.45
CA ALA A 247 -15.90 -4.23 -15.02
C ALA A 247 -14.90 -5.12 -14.26
N VAL A 248 -13.71 -4.58 -13.96
CA VAL A 248 -12.69 -5.27 -13.17
C VAL A 248 -13.21 -5.60 -11.78
N GLY A 249 -13.90 -4.66 -11.12
CA GLY A 249 -14.48 -4.85 -9.80
C GLY A 249 -15.51 -5.98 -9.77
N GLU A 250 -16.39 -6.08 -10.75
CA GLU A 250 -17.35 -7.17 -10.87
C GLU A 250 -16.69 -8.52 -11.12
N ILE A 251 -15.64 -8.56 -11.94
CA ILE A 251 -14.87 -9.79 -12.18
C ILE A 251 -14.12 -10.20 -10.91
N LYS A 252 -13.49 -9.26 -10.18
CA LYS A 252 -12.82 -9.52 -8.90
C LYS A 252 -13.79 -10.13 -7.87
N LYS A 253 -14.98 -9.58 -7.71
CA LYS A 253 -16.03 -10.13 -6.82
C LYS A 253 -16.37 -11.58 -7.14
N LYS A 254 -16.43 -11.94 -8.43
CA LYS A 254 -16.72 -13.32 -8.88
C LYS A 254 -15.56 -14.29 -8.67
N LEU A 255 -14.34 -13.84 -8.95
CA LEU A 255 -13.15 -14.70 -8.97
C LEU A 255 -12.45 -14.79 -7.62
N CYS A 256 -12.29 -13.67 -6.90
CA CYS A 256 -11.49 -13.61 -5.70
C CYS A 256 -12.31 -14.02 -4.47
N LYS A 257 -11.98 -15.16 -3.88
CA LYS A 257 -12.66 -15.68 -2.69
C LYS A 257 -11.77 -15.51 -1.48
N GLN A 258 -12.15 -14.62 -0.59
CA GLN A 258 -11.43 -14.39 0.66
C GLN A 258 -11.59 -15.60 1.60
N LYS A 259 -10.49 -16.12 2.14
CA LYS A 259 -10.45 -17.19 3.15
C LYS A 259 -9.43 -16.84 4.22
N GLY A 260 -9.89 -16.21 5.31
CA GLY A 260 -9.01 -15.65 6.32
C GLY A 260 -8.07 -14.59 5.71
N SER A 261 -6.77 -14.75 5.88
CA SER A 261 -5.75 -13.87 5.29
C SER A 261 -5.37 -14.22 3.83
N GLU A 262 -6.01 -15.22 3.23
CA GLU A 262 -5.71 -15.71 1.89
C GLU A 262 -6.80 -15.31 0.89
N VAL A 263 -6.41 -15.10 -0.37
CA VAL A 263 -7.33 -14.94 -1.49
C VAL A 263 -7.17 -16.10 -2.45
N HIS A 264 -8.26 -16.79 -2.71
CA HIS A 264 -8.31 -17.96 -3.59
C HIS A 264 -8.96 -17.59 -4.92
N ILE A 265 -8.27 -17.84 -6.04
CA ILE A 265 -8.71 -17.49 -7.40
C ILE A 265 -8.71 -18.77 -8.26
N PRO A 266 -9.85 -19.14 -8.92
CA PRO A 266 -9.89 -20.30 -9.81
C PRO A 266 -9.02 -20.06 -11.05
N VAL A 267 -7.93 -20.82 -11.22
CA VAL A 267 -6.96 -20.63 -12.31
C VAL A 267 -7.64 -20.70 -13.68
N LYS A 268 -8.43 -21.74 -13.94
CA LYS A 268 -9.11 -21.92 -15.24
C LYS A 268 -10.03 -20.74 -15.60
N GLN A 269 -10.74 -20.20 -14.61
CA GLN A 269 -11.63 -19.06 -14.85
C GLN A 269 -10.85 -17.77 -15.11
N LEU A 270 -9.79 -17.49 -14.32
CA LEU A 270 -8.94 -16.32 -14.54
C LEU A 270 -8.25 -16.37 -15.92
N MET A 271 -7.64 -17.51 -16.25
CA MET A 271 -6.96 -17.68 -17.54
C MET A 271 -7.94 -17.67 -18.72
N GLY A 272 -9.20 -18.07 -18.51
CA GLY A 272 -10.25 -18.05 -19.52
C GLY A 272 -10.61 -16.65 -20.04
N TYR A 273 -10.31 -15.59 -19.28
CA TYR A 273 -10.45 -14.22 -19.76
C TYR A 273 -9.40 -13.82 -20.81
N GLN A 274 -8.28 -14.53 -20.90
CA GLN A 274 -7.16 -14.25 -21.79
C GLN A 274 -6.73 -12.76 -21.77
N ASN A 275 -6.81 -12.14 -20.61
CA ASN A 275 -6.59 -10.71 -20.43
C ASN A 275 -5.49 -10.44 -19.39
N ARG A 276 -4.32 -9.98 -19.88
CA ARG A 276 -3.14 -9.68 -19.06
C ARG A 276 -3.38 -8.49 -18.12
N ALA A 277 -4.12 -7.47 -18.59
CA ALA A 277 -4.44 -6.31 -17.78
C ALA A 277 -5.31 -6.69 -16.57
N LEU A 278 -6.29 -7.60 -16.75
CA LEU A 278 -7.09 -8.12 -15.64
C LEU A 278 -6.22 -8.85 -14.61
N ILE A 279 -5.26 -9.69 -15.07
CA ILE A 279 -4.33 -10.36 -14.16
C ILE A 279 -3.53 -9.32 -13.37
N TYR A 280 -3.00 -8.30 -14.04
CA TYR A 280 -2.26 -7.21 -13.40
C TYR A 280 -3.12 -6.48 -12.36
N GLU A 281 -4.34 -6.08 -12.72
CA GLU A 281 -5.26 -5.36 -11.82
C GLU A 281 -5.63 -6.14 -10.55
N ILE A 282 -5.72 -7.47 -10.66
CA ILE A 282 -5.95 -8.32 -9.49
C ILE A 282 -4.67 -8.38 -8.64
N MET A 283 -3.52 -8.53 -9.26
CA MET A 283 -2.26 -8.84 -8.58
C MET A 283 -1.58 -7.59 -7.99
N THR A 284 -1.79 -6.41 -8.58
CA THR A 284 -1.20 -5.16 -8.09
C THR A 284 -1.66 -4.79 -6.69
N GLU A 285 -2.86 -5.18 -6.26
CA GLU A 285 -3.37 -5.00 -4.89
C GLU A 285 -2.50 -5.71 -3.84
N TYR A 286 -1.75 -6.74 -4.26
CA TYR A 286 -0.85 -7.55 -3.43
C TYR A 286 0.63 -7.24 -3.70
N GLY A 287 0.91 -6.06 -4.30
CA GLY A 287 2.27 -5.59 -4.53
C GLY A 287 3.01 -6.27 -5.68
N PHE A 288 2.34 -7.05 -6.55
CA PHE A 288 2.96 -7.58 -7.76
C PHE A 288 3.05 -6.50 -8.84
N VAL A 289 4.09 -6.58 -9.65
CA VAL A 289 4.37 -5.62 -10.73
C VAL A 289 4.01 -6.20 -12.10
N GLU A 290 3.80 -5.32 -13.09
CA GLU A 290 3.39 -5.71 -14.44
C GLU A 290 4.33 -6.73 -15.09
N LYS A 291 5.65 -6.61 -14.87
CA LYS A 291 6.67 -7.55 -15.37
C LYS A 291 6.46 -8.99 -14.89
N GLN A 292 5.78 -9.19 -13.76
CA GLN A 292 5.49 -10.52 -13.20
C GLN A 292 4.23 -11.18 -13.79
N VAL A 293 3.45 -10.48 -14.62
CA VAL A 293 2.23 -11.05 -15.24
C VAL A 293 2.54 -12.29 -16.07
N ASP A 294 3.64 -12.26 -16.85
CA ASP A 294 4.06 -13.42 -17.66
C ASP A 294 4.46 -14.62 -16.80
N GLU A 295 5.11 -14.37 -15.68
CA GLU A 295 5.48 -15.41 -14.73
C GLU A 295 4.24 -16.02 -14.10
N ILE A 296 3.22 -15.20 -13.77
CA ILE A 296 1.95 -15.66 -13.22
C ILE A 296 1.17 -16.49 -14.24
N VAL A 297 1.19 -16.09 -15.52
CA VAL A 297 0.60 -16.91 -16.60
C VAL A 297 1.31 -18.27 -16.69
N LYS A 298 2.64 -18.30 -16.69
CA LYS A 298 3.42 -19.56 -16.68
C LYS A 298 3.16 -20.39 -15.41
N LEU A 299 2.96 -19.74 -14.26
CA LEU A 299 2.61 -20.42 -13.02
C LEU A 299 1.28 -21.18 -13.13
N SER A 300 0.34 -20.73 -13.98
CA SER A 300 -0.94 -21.41 -14.18
C SER A 300 -0.80 -22.84 -14.69
N GLU A 301 0.25 -23.11 -15.44
CA GLU A 301 0.55 -24.43 -16.08
C GLU A 301 1.50 -25.28 -15.22
N SER A 302 2.05 -24.71 -14.15
CA SER A 302 3.04 -25.38 -13.31
C SER A 302 2.42 -26.38 -12.34
N ASP A 303 3.29 -27.20 -11.74
CA ASP A 303 2.92 -28.14 -10.68
C ASP A 303 2.41 -27.42 -9.41
N SER A 304 1.55 -28.14 -8.69
CA SER A 304 1.01 -27.67 -7.41
C SER A 304 2.14 -27.47 -6.37
N GLY A 305 2.17 -26.30 -5.72
CA GLY A 305 3.17 -25.93 -4.72
C GLY A 305 4.21 -24.92 -5.21
N ARG A 306 4.32 -24.69 -6.53
CA ARG A 306 5.14 -23.59 -7.06
C ARG A 306 4.52 -22.24 -6.74
N TYR A 307 5.35 -21.19 -6.60
CA TYR A 307 4.91 -19.88 -6.20
C TYR A 307 5.83 -18.78 -6.75
N ILE A 308 5.31 -17.55 -6.77
CA ILE A 308 6.02 -16.32 -7.09
C ILE A 308 5.79 -15.36 -5.92
N GLN A 309 6.80 -14.58 -5.54
CA GLN A 309 6.71 -13.56 -4.50
C GLN A 309 6.58 -12.16 -5.11
N SER A 310 5.88 -11.25 -4.41
CA SER A 310 5.90 -9.83 -4.73
C SER A 310 7.32 -9.27 -4.51
N PRO A 311 7.72 -8.19 -5.21
CA PRO A 311 9.05 -7.59 -5.04
C PRO A 311 9.38 -7.15 -3.61
N SER A 312 8.38 -6.70 -2.85
CA SER A 312 8.51 -6.36 -1.43
C SER A 312 8.58 -7.57 -0.50
N ASN A 313 8.34 -8.78 -1.00
CA ASN A 313 8.20 -10.02 -0.24
C ASN A 313 7.05 -10.03 0.79
N ASP A 314 6.09 -9.11 0.69
CA ASP A 314 4.94 -9.07 1.61
C ASP A 314 3.90 -10.14 1.27
N PHE A 315 3.75 -10.44 -0.03
CA PHE A 315 2.81 -11.43 -0.53
C PHE A 315 3.46 -12.42 -1.48
N ARG A 316 2.81 -13.58 -1.62
CA ARG A 316 3.15 -14.59 -2.63
C ARG A 316 1.88 -15.17 -3.26
N ILE A 317 1.96 -15.56 -4.52
CA ILE A 317 0.94 -16.30 -5.23
C ILE A 317 1.41 -17.75 -5.41
N ILE A 318 0.60 -18.71 -4.97
CA ILE A 318 0.92 -20.15 -4.97
C ILE A 318 -0.06 -20.87 -5.89
N LYS A 319 0.46 -21.69 -6.80
CA LYS A 319 -0.35 -22.65 -7.56
C LYS A 319 -0.70 -23.83 -6.67
N HIS A 320 -1.99 -24.05 -6.41
CA HIS A 320 -2.47 -25.21 -5.67
C HIS A 320 -3.65 -25.87 -6.40
N ARG A 321 -3.39 -26.98 -7.09
CA ARG A 321 -4.38 -27.67 -7.92
C ARG A 321 -5.02 -26.75 -8.95
N HIS A 322 -6.32 -26.42 -8.78
CA HIS A 322 -7.10 -25.56 -9.67
C HIS A 322 -7.16 -24.11 -9.18
N TRP A 323 -6.39 -23.75 -8.12
CA TRP A 323 -6.44 -22.45 -7.48
C TRP A 323 -5.09 -21.75 -7.52
N PHE A 324 -5.11 -20.45 -7.71
CA PHE A 324 -4.11 -19.57 -7.19
C PHE A 324 -4.49 -19.17 -5.78
N ILE A 325 -3.54 -19.22 -4.87
CA ILE A 325 -3.68 -18.77 -3.48
C ILE A 325 -2.72 -17.62 -3.29
N ILE A 326 -3.25 -16.41 -3.09
CA ILE A 326 -2.46 -15.26 -2.68
C ILE A 326 -2.45 -15.25 -1.17
N SER A 327 -1.27 -15.24 -0.56
CA SER A 327 -1.10 -15.22 0.89
C SER A 327 0.00 -14.26 1.30
N PRO A 328 -0.12 -13.61 2.49
CA PRO A 328 1.00 -12.90 3.08
C PRO A 328 2.19 -13.84 3.27
N VAL A 329 3.40 -13.33 3.11
CA VAL A 329 4.62 -14.02 3.49
C VAL A 329 4.80 -13.77 4.99
N LEU A 330 4.36 -14.72 5.80
CA LEU A 330 4.56 -14.64 7.24
C LEU A 330 6.04 -14.83 7.55
N SER A 331 6.66 -13.87 8.22
CA SER A 331 7.93 -14.08 8.93
C SER A 331 7.63 -14.92 10.17
N ILE A 332 7.51 -16.22 9.98
CA ILE A 332 7.29 -17.11 11.10
C ILE A 332 8.66 -17.30 11.76
N HIS A 333 8.92 -16.58 12.84
CA HIS A 333 9.97 -16.97 13.77
C HIS A 333 9.56 -18.34 14.33
N SER A 334 10.34 -19.37 14.01
CA SER A 334 10.15 -20.72 14.54
C SER A 334 10.54 -20.69 16.04
N GLU A 335 9.61 -20.30 16.88
CA GLU A 335 9.77 -20.44 18.32
C GLU A 335 9.65 -21.91 18.69
N ASN A 336 10.68 -22.43 19.36
CA ASN A 336 10.61 -23.71 20.04
C ASN A 336 10.12 -23.43 21.48
N ILE A 337 8.94 -23.92 21.81
CA ILE A 337 8.30 -23.68 23.10
C ILE A 337 8.48 -24.94 23.96
N ILE A 338 9.13 -24.81 25.09
CA ILE A 338 9.29 -25.89 26.06
C ILE A 338 8.06 -25.92 26.96
N ILE A 339 7.54 -27.12 27.20
CA ILE A 339 6.41 -27.39 28.07
C ILE A 339 6.89 -28.29 29.20
N GLU A 340 6.85 -27.77 30.41
CA GLU A 340 7.22 -28.49 31.64
C GLU A 340 6.04 -29.27 32.21
N GLU A 341 6.29 -30.25 33.06
CA GLU A 341 5.26 -31.07 33.68
C GLU A 341 4.25 -30.25 34.52
N SER A 342 4.71 -29.13 35.08
CA SER A 342 3.90 -28.20 35.85
C SER A 342 2.93 -27.34 35.00
N ASP A 343 3.18 -27.24 33.69
CA ASP A 343 2.41 -26.39 32.79
C ASP A 343 1.01 -27.00 32.53
N LYS A 344 -0.04 -26.35 33.02
CA LYS A 344 -1.44 -26.73 32.75
C LYS A 344 -2.00 -26.08 31.50
N VAL A 345 -1.43 -24.95 31.08
CA VAL A 345 -1.86 -24.15 29.93
C VAL A 345 -0.63 -23.57 29.25
N LYS A 346 -0.59 -23.66 27.91
CA LYS A 346 0.49 -23.06 27.12
C LYS A 346 -0.07 -22.37 25.88
N ASP A 347 0.17 -21.07 25.78
CA ASP A 347 -0.19 -20.28 24.62
C ASP A 347 0.89 -20.29 23.56
N PHE A 348 0.48 -20.28 22.30
CA PHE A 348 1.36 -20.13 21.14
C PHE A 348 0.61 -19.44 19.98
N ILE A 349 1.28 -19.14 18.91
CA ILE A 349 0.77 -18.30 17.81
C ILE A 349 -0.56 -18.77 17.18
N LEU A 350 -0.92 -20.05 17.29
CA LEU A 350 -2.20 -20.57 16.74
C LEU A 350 -3.31 -20.70 17.78
N GLY A 351 -3.01 -20.56 19.07
CA GLY A 351 -3.99 -20.73 20.15
C GLY A 351 -3.37 -21.27 21.42
N THR A 352 -4.14 -22.01 22.18
CA THR A 352 -3.81 -22.47 23.54
C THR A 352 -3.87 -23.99 23.62
N LEU A 353 -2.87 -24.62 24.19
CA LEU A 353 -2.90 -26.01 24.63
C LEU A 353 -3.22 -26.07 26.14
N ARG A 354 -4.14 -26.96 26.51
CA ARG A 354 -4.47 -27.27 27.93
C ARG A 354 -4.13 -28.72 28.21
N PHE A 355 -3.47 -28.95 29.34
CA PHE A 355 -2.99 -30.25 29.77
C PHE A 355 -3.77 -30.70 31.01
N GLU A 356 -4.30 -31.92 30.98
CA GLU A 356 -5.08 -32.52 32.05
C GLU A 356 -4.68 -33.98 32.19
N VAL A 357 -4.39 -34.40 33.40
CA VAL A 357 -4.14 -35.81 33.74
C VAL A 357 -5.37 -36.39 34.39
N THR A 358 -5.91 -37.53 33.87
CA THR A 358 -7.14 -38.14 34.33
C THR A 358 -7.04 -39.66 34.29
N ASP A 359 -7.73 -40.33 35.22
CA ASP A 359 -7.77 -41.80 35.25
C ASP A 359 -8.92 -42.39 34.39
N ASN A 360 -9.83 -41.53 33.89
CA ASN A 360 -11.01 -41.93 33.12
C ASN A 360 -11.00 -41.46 31.64
N GLY A 361 -9.83 -41.32 31.03
CA GLY A 361 -9.76 -40.87 29.65
C GLY A 361 -10.19 -41.93 28.64
N GLN A 362 -11.04 -41.53 27.67
CA GLN A 362 -11.43 -42.39 26.54
C GLN A 362 -10.83 -41.90 25.23
N PRO A 363 -10.60 -42.80 24.27
CA PRO A 363 -10.20 -42.40 22.92
C PRO A 363 -11.17 -41.40 22.32
N THR A 364 -10.66 -40.39 21.64
CA THR A 364 -11.48 -39.36 20.98
C THR A 364 -11.26 -39.38 19.47
N THR A 365 -12.30 -39.00 18.74
CA THR A 365 -12.23 -38.74 17.30
C THR A 365 -11.97 -37.27 16.97
N ASP A 366 -11.99 -36.39 17.99
CA ASP A 366 -11.69 -34.99 17.80
C ASP A 366 -10.20 -34.77 17.61
N ASN A 367 -9.80 -34.28 16.45
CA ASN A 367 -8.41 -34.00 16.11
C ASN A 367 -7.79 -32.87 16.94
N ASN A 368 -8.60 -32.07 17.61
CA ASN A 368 -8.15 -30.99 18.53
C ASN A 368 -7.89 -31.51 19.95
N ILE A 369 -8.13 -32.77 20.21
CA ILE A 369 -7.87 -33.41 21.49
C ILE A 369 -6.94 -34.60 21.28
N ALA A 370 -5.82 -34.62 22.00
CA ALA A 370 -4.94 -35.76 22.09
C ALA A 370 -5.13 -36.46 23.44
N CYS A 371 -5.51 -37.76 23.42
CA CYS A 371 -5.54 -38.62 24.59
C CYS A 371 -4.39 -39.63 24.48
N LEU A 372 -3.39 -39.49 25.34
CA LEU A 372 -2.14 -40.24 25.31
C LEU A 372 -1.98 -41.05 26.60
N ASP A 373 -1.35 -42.23 26.51
CA ASP A 373 -1.00 -43.01 27.73
C ASP A 373 0.07 -42.25 28.52
N ALA A 374 -0.28 -41.73 29.71
CA ALA A 374 0.57 -40.91 30.51
C ALA A 374 1.85 -41.64 30.95
N LYS A 375 1.83 -42.97 31.03
CA LYS A 375 2.98 -43.78 31.39
C LYS A 375 4.15 -43.64 30.41
N ASP A 376 3.87 -43.41 29.13
CA ASP A 376 4.87 -43.35 28.08
C ASP A 376 5.26 -41.91 27.73
N ILE A 377 4.77 -40.90 28.51
CA ILE A 377 5.06 -39.49 28.28
C ILE A 377 6.02 -38.98 29.34
N TYR A 378 7.09 -38.35 28.91
CA TYR A 378 8.13 -37.74 29.76
C TYR A 378 8.30 -36.27 29.40
N PHE A 379 8.31 -35.42 30.40
CA PHE A 379 8.59 -33.98 30.25
C PHE A 379 10.09 -33.69 30.32
N PRO A 380 10.58 -32.58 29.71
CA PRO A 380 9.79 -31.54 29.02
C PRO A 380 9.33 -31.97 27.62
N LEU A 381 8.19 -31.47 27.20
CA LEU A 381 7.74 -31.60 25.82
C LEU A 381 8.18 -30.38 25.01
N LEU A 382 8.37 -30.57 23.70
CA LEU A 382 8.73 -29.51 22.78
C LEU A 382 7.58 -29.23 21.80
N LEU A 383 7.01 -28.03 21.88
CA LEU A 383 6.05 -27.53 20.92
C LEU A 383 6.78 -26.73 19.84
N ARG A 384 6.72 -27.17 18.60
CA ARG A 384 7.41 -26.55 17.48
C ARG A 384 6.66 -26.72 16.16
N GLN A 385 7.06 -25.93 15.18
CA GLN A 385 6.64 -26.20 13.80
C GLN A 385 7.30 -27.49 13.29
N TRP A 386 6.59 -28.18 12.40
CA TRP A 386 7.15 -29.34 11.72
C TRP A 386 8.33 -28.96 10.81
N LYS A 387 9.24 -29.89 10.59
CA LYS A 387 10.43 -29.72 9.73
C LYS A 387 10.46 -30.77 8.63
N THR A 388 11.14 -30.44 7.53
CA THR A 388 11.43 -31.43 6.48
C THR A 388 12.25 -32.58 7.08
N GLY A 389 11.77 -33.79 6.85
CA GLY A 389 12.37 -35.00 7.44
C GLY A 389 11.58 -35.58 8.61
N ASP A 390 10.72 -34.81 9.25
CA ASP A 390 9.85 -35.28 10.33
C ASP A 390 8.98 -36.46 9.90
N TYR A 391 8.83 -37.41 10.82
CA TYR A 391 7.97 -38.57 10.66
C TYR A 391 7.29 -38.93 11.98
N PHE A 392 6.16 -39.62 11.88
CA PHE A 392 5.44 -40.19 13.01
C PHE A 392 4.73 -41.48 12.59
N TYR A 393 4.11 -42.15 13.51
CA TYR A 393 3.27 -43.32 13.26
C TYR A 393 1.79 -42.88 13.42
N PRO A 394 1.08 -42.55 12.34
CA PRO A 394 -0.30 -42.08 12.49
C PRO A 394 -1.16 -43.12 13.21
N LEU A 395 -2.02 -42.69 14.15
CA LEU A 395 -2.94 -43.58 14.87
C LEU A 395 -3.64 -44.57 13.94
N GLY A 396 -3.59 -45.86 14.26
CA GLY A 396 -4.09 -46.96 13.43
C GLY A 396 -3.13 -47.43 12.35
N MET A 397 -1.90 -46.92 12.26
CA MET A 397 -0.89 -47.33 11.26
C MET A 397 0.37 -47.86 11.94
N ARG A 398 0.75 -49.11 11.66
CA ARG A 398 1.97 -49.73 12.19
C ARG A 398 3.27 -49.25 11.54
N LYS A 399 3.19 -48.56 10.41
CA LYS A 399 4.37 -48.06 9.66
C LYS A 399 4.55 -46.57 9.82
N LYS A 400 5.84 -46.15 9.97
CA LYS A 400 6.20 -44.73 9.99
C LYS A 400 5.81 -44.03 8.69
N LYS A 401 5.37 -42.78 8.81
CA LYS A 401 4.99 -41.92 7.69
C LYS A 401 5.66 -40.57 7.81
N LYS A 402 6.35 -40.11 6.74
CA LYS A 402 6.88 -38.76 6.71
C LYS A 402 5.74 -37.74 6.77
N LEU A 403 5.87 -36.69 7.57
CA LEU A 403 4.83 -35.66 7.70
C LEU A 403 4.52 -34.98 6.36
N ALA A 404 5.54 -34.72 5.55
CA ALA A 404 5.34 -34.16 4.21
C ALA A 404 4.37 -35.02 3.35
N ARG A 405 4.48 -36.36 3.43
CA ARG A 405 3.58 -37.28 2.73
C ARG A 405 2.21 -37.33 3.37
N PHE A 406 2.13 -37.33 4.70
CA PHE A 406 0.87 -37.26 5.41
C PHE A 406 0.05 -36.01 5.00
N PHE A 407 0.68 -34.83 4.92
CA PHE A 407 0.02 -33.60 4.50
C PHE A 407 -0.45 -33.62 3.02
N ILE A 408 0.25 -34.34 2.13
CA ILE A 408 -0.20 -34.55 0.75
C ILE A 408 -1.48 -35.37 0.75
N ASP A 409 -1.53 -36.44 1.54
CA ASP A 409 -2.70 -37.32 1.63
C ASP A 409 -3.90 -36.59 2.28
N GLN A 410 -3.64 -35.68 3.22
CA GLN A 410 -4.63 -34.74 3.79
C GLN A 410 -4.99 -33.58 2.85
N LYS A 411 -4.40 -33.50 1.66
CA LYS A 411 -4.65 -32.49 0.63
C LYS A 411 -4.37 -31.05 1.09
N LEU A 412 -3.43 -30.85 2.02
CA LEU A 412 -3.10 -29.51 2.51
C LEU A 412 -2.39 -28.67 1.47
N SER A 413 -2.76 -27.37 1.40
CA SER A 413 -2.04 -26.36 0.63
C SER A 413 -0.65 -26.11 1.24
N LYS A 414 0.24 -25.44 0.51
CA LYS A 414 1.56 -25.05 1.02
C LYS A 414 1.44 -24.16 2.26
N THR A 415 0.55 -23.17 2.22
CA THR A 415 0.29 -22.26 3.34
C THR A 415 -0.22 -22.98 4.58
N LYS A 416 -1.11 -23.96 4.41
CA LYS A 416 -1.59 -24.81 5.51
C LYS A 416 -0.48 -25.66 6.11
N LYS A 417 0.35 -26.28 5.27
CA LYS A 417 1.48 -27.08 5.75
C LYS A 417 2.45 -26.26 6.61
N GLU A 418 2.74 -25.03 6.20
CA GLU A 418 3.67 -24.14 6.92
C GLU A 418 3.14 -23.71 8.29
N LYS A 419 1.84 -23.78 8.53
CA LYS A 419 1.21 -23.44 9.82
C LYS A 419 1.05 -24.65 10.74
N VAL A 420 1.43 -25.88 10.34
CA VAL A 420 1.27 -27.05 11.20
C VAL A 420 2.32 -27.06 12.30
N TRP A 421 1.86 -27.30 13.53
CA TRP A 421 2.71 -27.52 14.69
C TRP A 421 2.63 -28.95 15.15
N VAL A 422 3.71 -29.37 15.79
CA VAL A 422 3.84 -30.73 16.36
C VAL A 422 4.26 -30.63 17.82
N LEU A 423 3.75 -31.57 18.62
CA LEU A 423 4.22 -31.78 19.98
C LEU A 423 5.19 -32.97 19.92
N GLU A 424 6.42 -32.72 20.42
CA GLU A 424 7.53 -33.66 20.38
C GLU A 424 8.00 -34.01 21.78
N MET A 425 8.39 -35.23 21.99
CA MET A 425 9.01 -35.76 23.17
C MET A 425 10.24 -36.58 22.75
N ASP A 426 11.41 -36.27 23.24
CA ASP A 426 12.66 -36.99 22.96
C ASP A 426 12.82 -37.36 21.46
N LYS A 427 12.74 -36.35 20.58
CA LYS A 427 12.81 -36.47 19.12
C LYS A 427 11.72 -37.35 18.49
N LYS A 428 10.67 -37.71 19.21
CA LYS A 428 9.50 -38.43 18.73
C LYS A 428 8.30 -37.51 18.72
N ILE A 429 7.65 -37.35 17.57
CA ILE A 429 6.39 -36.61 17.48
C ILE A 429 5.31 -37.44 18.15
N ILE A 430 4.66 -36.88 19.17
CA ILE A 430 3.56 -37.53 19.90
C ILE A 430 2.19 -37.10 19.36
N TRP A 431 2.09 -35.85 18.84
CA TRP A 431 0.89 -35.33 18.25
C TRP A 431 1.18 -34.33 17.13
N VAL A 432 0.47 -34.46 16.02
CA VAL A 432 0.39 -33.45 14.96
C VAL A 432 -0.87 -32.65 15.27
N ILE A 433 -0.69 -31.43 15.82
CA ILE A 433 -1.77 -30.63 16.42
C ILE A 433 -2.88 -30.34 15.38
N GLY A 434 -4.12 -30.59 15.79
CA GLY A 434 -5.28 -30.43 14.92
C GLY A 434 -5.46 -31.54 13.87
N TYR A 435 -4.61 -32.60 13.90
CA TYR A 435 -4.68 -33.71 12.95
C TYR A 435 -4.73 -35.07 13.62
N ARG A 436 -3.59 -35.61 14.10
CA ARG A 436 -3.56 -36.99 14.57
C ARG A 436 -2.44 -37.22 15.57
N ILE A 437 -2.69 -38.06 16.59
CA ILE A 437 -1.68 -38.55 17.52
C ILE A 437 -0.83 -39.65 16.87
N ASP A 438 0.31 -39.92 17.47
CA ASP A 438 1.17 -41.02 17.12
C ASP A 438 0.67 -42.32 17.78
N ASP A 439 0.61 -43.41 17.02
CA ASP A 439 0.08 -44.73 17.43
C ASP A 439 0.86 -45.35 18.62
N ARG A 440 2.11 -44.97 18.81
CA ARG A 440 2.95 -45.49 19.91
C ARG A 440 2.53 -45.00 21.29
N PHE A 441 1.78 -43.87 21.34
CA PHE A 441 1.33 -43.23 22.58
C PHE A 441 -0.18 -43.30 22.76
N LYS A 442 -0.86 -44.14 22.00
CA LYS A 442 -2.31 -44.32 22.08
C LYS A 442 -2.73 -45.03 23.37
N LEU A 443 -3.96 -44.82 23.76
CA LEU A 443 -4.58 -45.57 24.84
C LEU A 443 -4.72 -47.05 24.49
N THR A 444 -4.54 -47.89 25.47
CA THR A 444 -4.71 -49.36 25.42
C THR A 444 -5.57 -49.80 26.59
N ASP A 445 -6.06 -51.04 26.56
CA ASP A 445 -6.84 -51.63 27.67
C ASP A 445 -6.05 -51.67 29.00
N LYS A 446 -4.71 -51.46 28.95
CA LYS A 446 -3.82 -51.46 30.12
C LYS A 446 -3.53 -50.04 30.61
N THR A 447 -3.99 -49.01 29.94
CA THR A 447 -3.76 -47.61 30.33
C THR A 447 -4.54 -47.30 31.60
N LYS A 448 -3.82 -46.82 32.61
CA LYS A 448 -4.41 -46.42 33.90
C LYS A 448 -4.62 -44.91 34.00
N THR A 449 -3.65 -44.16 33.48
CA THR A 449 -3.63 -42.71 33.59
C THR A 449 -3.46 -42.11 32.19
N VAL A 450 -4.26 -41.13 31.85
CA VAL A 450 -4.33 -40.51 30.54
C VAL A 450 -3.90 -39.05 30.61
N LEU A 451 -2.95 -38.67 29.77
CA LEU A 451 -2.67 -37.27 29.51
C LEU A 451 -3.59 -36.80 28.37
N LYS A 452 -4.54 -35.96 28.73
CA LYS A 452 -5.44 -35.29 27.79
C LYS A 452 -4.91 -33.91 27.47
N ILE A 453 -4.66 -33.63 26.19
CA ILE A 453 -4.21 -32.33 25.72
C ILE A 453 -5.28 -31.79 24.77
N SER A 454 -5.84 -30.64 25.08
CA SER A 454 -6.86 -29.98 24.25
C SER A 454 -6.31 -28.73 23.61
N PHE A 455 -6.55 -28.57 22.31
CA PHE A 455 -6.17 -27.40 21.52
C PHE A 455 -7.40 -26.53 21.30
N SER A 456 -7.34 -25.25 21.72
CA SER A 456 -8.33 -24.22 21.43
C SER A 456 -7.66 -23.12 20.60
N GLY A 457 -8.06 -22.97 19.35
CA GLY A 457 -7.46 -22.00 18.44
C GLY A 457 -7.97 -22.17 17.02
N GLN A 458 -7.39 -21.40 16.08
CA GLN A 458 -7.70 -21.57 14.66
C GLN A 458 -7.01 -22.84 14.13
N THR A 459 -7.81 -23.87 13.89
CA THR A 459 -7.35 -25.05 13.16
C THR A 459 -6.99 -24.63 11.73
N VAL A 460 -5.80 -24.98 11.25
CA VAL A 460 -5.20 -24.60 9.97
C VAL A 460 -5.93 -25.23 8.78
#